data_b34e1fea56ba6a44b28edcb70e889af3
#
_entry.id   b34e1fea56ba6a44b28edcb70e889af3
#
_cell.length_a   1.000
_cell.length_b   1.000
_cell.length_c   1.000
_cell.angle_alpha   90.00
_cell.angle_beta   90.00
_cell.angle_gamma   90.00
#
_symmetry.space_group_name_H-M   'P 1'
#
loop_
_entity.id
_entity.type
_entity.pdbx_description
1 polymer ?
#
loop_
_entity_poly.entity_id
_entity_poly.type
_entity_poly.pdbx_seq_one_letter_code
_entity_poly.pdbx_strand_id
1 'polypeptide(L)'
;MQRIRLRYTKRGRLRFASHRDLARAFERALRRAGVPMAYSAGFTPHPKISYAGAAPTGVASEAEYLEIGLQARTADLDELRGRLNAALPEGLDVLEAVEARGGGLAERLEASLWQVEFADLAVSDVEPLIDGLLGRAQLTVERLTRDGRRTVDVRSAILNASVDMPPDAEHAIMEAVVRQATPAVRPDDIVAALRVVAGLAHDAPQWSYQAMRVAQGPLDDSGAVGDPLATDRLRRVTS
;
A
#
# COMPACT_ATOMS: atom_id res chain seq x y z
N MET A 1 -16.16 -19.17 -12.96
CA MET A 1 -15.57 -18.63 -11.73
C MET A 1 -15.58 -17.11 -11.83
N GLN A 2 -16.29 -16.43 -10.92
CA GLN A 2 -16.27 -14.97 -10.81
C GLN A 2 -15.02 -14.55 -10.02
N ARG A 3 -14.38 -13.45 -10.38
CA ARG A 3 -13.29 -12.85 -9.60
C ARG A 3 -13.75 -11.49 -9.09
N ILE A 4 -13.50 -11.22 -7.81
CA ILE A 4 -13.84 -9.96 -7.16
C ILE A 4 -12.54 -9.35 -6.63
N ARG A 5 -12.33 -8.08 -6.90
CA ARG A 5 -11.23 -7.28 -6.35
C ARG A 5 -11.73 -6.45 -5.19
N LEU A 6 -10.97 -6.46 -4.12
CA LEU A 6 -11.27 -5.72 -2.91
C LEU A 6 -10.17 -4.68 -2.68
N ARG A 7 -10.57 -3.44 -2.38
CA ARG A 7 -9.71 -2.44 -1.74
C ARG A 7 -10.01 -2.46 -0.25
N TYR A 8 -8.96 -2.51 0.58
CA TYR A 8 -9.14 -2.54 2.02
C TYR A 8 -8.08 -1.71 2.76
N THR A 9 -8.36 -1.39 4.02
CA THR A 9 -7.45 -0.65 4.91
C THR A 9 -6.59 -1.60 5.73
N LYS A 10 -5.45 -1.08 6.21
CA LYS A 10 -4.62 -1.67 7.25
C LYS A 10 -4.25 -0.59 8.26
N ARG A 11 -5.02 -0.48 9.34
CA ARG A 11 -4.94 0.62 10.31
C ARG A 11 -4.68 0.14 11.74
N GLY A 12 -4.45 1.09 12.64
CA GLY A 12 -4.31 0.86 14.06
C GLY A 12 -3.25 -0.20 14.37
N ARG A 13 -3.54 -1.13 15.25
CA ARG A 13 -2.62 -2.22 15.64
C ARG A 13 -2.33 -3.19 14.50
N LEU A 14 -3.23 -3.29 13.51
CA LEU A 14 -3.04 -4.19 12.38
C LEU A 14 -1.97 -3.71 11.39
N ARG A 15 -1.50 -2.45 11.48
CA ARG A 15 -0.29 -2.02 10.74
C ARG A 15 0.93 -2.89 11.06
N PHE A 16 0.99 -3.48 12.26
CA PHE A 16 2.07 -4.38 12.69
C PHE A 16 1.84 -5.85 12.32
N ALA A 17 0.67 -6.20 11.78
CA ALA A 17 0.39 -7.56 11.36
C ALA A 17 1.27 -7.97 10.17
N SER A 18 1.77 -9.20 10.22
CA SER A 18 2.47 -9.79 9.09
C SER A 18 1.49 -10.11 7.94
N HIS A 19 2.00 -10.24 6.72
CA HIS A 19 1.19 -10.70 5.58
C HIS A 19 0.45 -12.01 5.87
N ARG A 20 1.09 -12.93 6.60
CA ARG A 20 0.50 -14.22 7.00
C ARG A 20 -0.67 -14.05 7.97
N ASP A 21 -0.58 -13.10 8.90
CA ASP A 21 -1.65 -12.82 9.86
C ASP A 21 -2.85 -12.18 9.18
N LEU A 22 -2.59 -11.24 8.24
CA LEU A 22 -3.63 -10.64 7.41
C LEU A 22 -4.34 -11.69 6.55
N ALA A 23 -3.58 -12.59 5.90
CA ALA A 23 -4.14 -13.67 5.12
C ALA A 23 -5.07 -14.56 5.96
N ARG A 24 -4.64 -14.95 7.16
CA ARG A 24 -5.46 -15.72 8.11
C ARG A 24 -6.71 -14.96 8.57
N ALA A 25 -6.61 -13.63 8.75
CA ALA A 25 -7.77 -12.81 9.13
C ALA A 25 -8.82 -12.81 8.02
N PHE A 26 -8.39 -12.59 6.75
CA PHE A 26 -9.28 -12.66 5.59
C PHE A 26 -9.87 -14.05 5.38
N GLU A 27 -9.10 -15.12 5.47
CA GLU A 27 -9.62 -16.49 5.35
C GLU A 27 -10.73 -16.78 6.37
N ARG A 28 -10.52 -16.35 7.63
CA ARG A 28 -11.55 -16.50 8.68
C ARG A 28 -12.77 -15.66 8.41
N ALA A 29 -12.59 -14.40 7.96
CA ALA A 29 -13.69 -13.49 7.65
C ALA A 29 -14.52 -13.99 6.47
N LEU A 30 -13.89 -14.42 5.38
CA LEU A 30 -14.56 -15.00 4.20
C LEU A 30 -15.40 -16.21 4.58
N ARG A 31 -14.86 -17.11 5.43
CA ARG A 31 -15.61 -18.29 5.92
C ARG A 31 -16.79 -17.88 6.80
N ARG A 32 -16.59 -16.94 7.74
CA ARG A 32 -17.62 -16.45 8.66
C ARG A 32 -18.74 -15.71 7.91
N ALA A 33 -18.37 -14.94 6.88
CA ALA A 33 -19.29 -14.23 6.01
C ALA A 33 -20.03 -15.16 5.00
N GLY A 34 -19.76 -16.47 5.01
CA GLY A 34 -20.41 -17.43 4.10
C GLY A 34 -20.10 -17.16 2.62
N VAL A 35 -18.91 -16.63 2.30
CA VAL A 35 -18.53 -16.33 0.91
C VAL A 35 -18.27 -17.64 0.17
N PRO A 36 -18.91 -17.89 -1.01
CA PRO A 36 -18.75 -19.13 -1.77
C PRO A 36 -17.41 -19.15 -2.51
N MET A 37 -16.31 -19.33 -1.77
CA MET A 37 -14.94 -19.30 -2.28
C MET A 37 -14.66 -20.43 -3.25
N ALA A 38 -13.94 -20.10 -4.35
CA ALA A 38 -13.30 -21.10 -5.16
C ALA A 38 -11.97 -21.54 -4.52
N TYR A 39 -11.62 -22.82 -4.71
CA TYR A 39 -10.40 -23.41 -4.17
C TYR A 39 -9.43 -23.82 -5.29
N SER A 40 -8.15 -23.92 -4.94
CA SER A 40 -7.13 -24.45 -5.84
C SER A 40 -7.36 -25.96 -6.07
N ALA A 41 -6.85 -26.46 -7.19
CA ALA A 41 -6.77 -27.91 -7.43
C ALA A 41 -5.62 -28.50 -6.60
N GLY A 42 -5.76 -29.78 -6.21
CA GLY A 42 -4.69 -30.53 -5.53
C GLY A 42 -5.14 -31.17 -4.22
N PHE A 43 -4.21 -31.86 -3.55
CA PHE A 43 -4.48 -32.62 -2.32
C PHE A 43 -4.81 -31.73 -1.09
N THR A 44 -4.32 -30.49 -1.08
CA THR A 44 -4.61 -29.51 -0.02
C THR A 44 -5.20 -28.26 -0.65
N PRO A 45 -6.52 -28.21 -0.88
CA PRO A 45 -7.14 -27.05 -1.51
C PRO A 45 -7.07 -25.81 -0.64
N HIS A 46 -6.59 -24.70 -1.21
CA HIS A 46 -6.58 -23.40 -0.56
C HIS A 46 -7.60 -22.47 -1.23
N PRO A 47 -8.26 -21.57 -0.48
CA PRO A 47 -9.12 -20.57 -1.08
C PRO A 47 -8.34 -19.70 -2.06
N LYS A 48 -8.92 -19.43 -3.23
CA LYS A 48 -8.28 -18.57 -4.24
C LYS A 48 -8.32 -17.13 -3.79
N ILE A 49 -7.27 -16.70 -3.12
CA ILE A 49 -7.01 -15.31 -2.69
C ILE A 49 -5.64 -14.92 -3.23
N SER A 50 -5.58 -13.79 -3.93
CA SER A 50 -4.34 -13.20 -4.43
C SER A 50 -4.17 -11.80 -3.88
N TYR A 51 -3.09 -11.55 -3.16
CA TYR A 51 -2.75 -10.23 -2.60
C TYR A 51 -1.82 -9.50 -3.56
N ALA A 52 -2.03 -8.21 -3.74
CA ALA A 52 -1.21 -7.37 -4.60
C ALA A 52 -0.62 -6.19 -3.82
N GLY A 53 0.69 -5.98 -3.95
CA GLY A 53 1.38 -4.80 -3.47
C GLY A 53 1.24 -4.52 -1.97
N ALA A 54 1.34 -5.53 -1.09
CA ALA A 54 1.14 -5.35 0.35
C ALA A 54 2.11 -4.32 0.96
N ALA A 55 1.57 -3.43 1.83
CA ALA A 55 2.36 -2.48 2.60
C ALA A 55 3.26 -3.18 3.62
N PRO A 56 4.46 -2.64 3.92
CA PRO A 56 5.36 -3.19 4.92
C PRO A 56 4.71 -3.32 6.30
N THR A 57 5.27 -4.21 7.14
CA THR A 57 4.90 -4.28 8.56
C THR A 57 5.29 -2.97 9.24
N GLY A 58 4.43 -2.46 10.11
CA GLY A 58 4.61 -1.17 10.79
C GLY A 58 3.97 0.01 10.08
N VAL A 59 3.61 -0.13 8.80
CA VAL A 59 3.05 0.95 7.97
C VAL A 59 1.54 0.79 7.86
N ALA A 60 0.79 1.88 8.07
CA ALA A 60 -0.64 1.95 7.80
C ALA A 60 -0.92 2.04 6.30
N SER A 61 -2.13 1.67 5.87
CA SER A 61 -2.52 1.75 4.46
C SER A 61 -4.01 1.91 4.27
N GLU A 62 -4.39 2.79 3.34
CA GLU A 62 -5.73 2.97 2.80
C GLU A 62 -5.90 2.28 1.43
N ALA A 63 -4.85 1.67 0.92
CA ALA A 63 -4.74 1.19 -0.44
C ALA A 63 -4.10 -0.20 -0.49
N GLU A 64 -4.67 -1.13 0.29
CA GLU A 64 -4.38 -2.56 0.17
C GLU A 64 -5.34 -3.19 -0.81
N TYR A 65 -4.85 -4.15 -1.59
CA TYR A 65 -5.65 -4.81 -2.60
C TYR A 65 -5.51 -6.32 -2.55
N LEU A 66 -6.63 -7.01 -2.77
CA LEU A 66 -6.65 -8.45 -3.01
C LEU A 66 -7.71 -8.83 -4.04
N GLU A 67 -7.54 -9.98 -4.66
CA GLU A 67 -8.51 -10.59 -5.57
C GLU A 67 -8.95 -11.94 -5.00
N ILE A 68 -10.26 -12.19 -4.93
CA ILE A 68 -10.85 -13.47 -4.52
C ILE A 68 -11.55 -14.13 -5.69
N GLY A 69 -11.45 -15.46 -5.75
CA GLY A 69 -12.21 -16.29 -6.71
C GLY A 69 -13.46 -16.90 -6.05
N LEU A 70 -14.61 -16.76 -6.69
CA LEU A 70 -15.88 -17.30 -6.23
C LEU A 70 -16.33 -18.48 -7.10
N GLN A 71 -16.92 -19.53 -6.48
CA GLN A 71 -17.53 -20.66 -7.21
C GLN A 71 -18.87 -20.26 -7.84
N ALA A 72 -19.71 -19.53 -7.08
CA ALA A 72 -20.99 -19.02 -7.52
C ALA A 72 -20.91 -17.50 -7.75
N ARG A 73 -21.76 -16.99 -8.65
CA ARG A 73 -21.84 -15.53 -8.85
C ARG A 73 -22.54 -14.88 -7.66
N THR A 74 -21.94 -13.81 -7.17
CA THR A 74 -22.53 -12.87 -6.23
C THR A 74 -23.00 -11.66 -7.02
N ALA A 75 -24.30 -11.34 -6.94
CA ALA A 75 -24.87 -10.22 -7.67
C ALA A 75 -24.68 -8.89 -6.93
N ASP A 76 -24.76 -8.92 -5.60
CA ASP A 76 -24.65 -7.74 -4.73
C ASP A 76 -23.28 -7.70 -4.06
N LEU A 77 -22.42 -6.81 -4.54
CA LEU A 77 -21.08 -6.61 -4.01
C LEU A 77 -21.07 -5.71 -2.77
N ASP A 78 -22.06 -4.85 -2.60
CA ASP A 78 -22.22 -4.05 -1.38
C ASP A 78 -22.66 -4.90 -0.20
N GLU A 79 -23.58 -5.85 -0.42
CA GLU A 79 -23.91 -6.85 0.59
C GLU A 79 -22.69 -7.70 0.95
N LEU A 80 -21.93 -8.17 -0.02
CA LEU A 80 -20.67 -8.90 0.20
C LEU A 80 -19.71 -8.09 1.06
N ARG A 81 -19.48 -6.82 0.72
CA ARG A 81 -18.64 -5.90 1.47
C ARG A 81 -19.11 -5.74 2.91
N GLY A 82 -20.40 -5.51 3.13
CA GLY A 82 -21.01 -5.38 4.47
C GLY A 82 -20.79 -6.63 5.33
N ARG A 83 -21.01 -7.83 4.78
CA ARG A 83 -20.78 -9.10 5.48
C ARG A 83 -19.30 -9.32 5.82
N LEU A 84 -18.39 -8.93 4.94
CA LEU A 84 -16.95 -9.01 5.19
C LEU A 84 -16.53 -8.05 6.31
N ASN A 85 -16.98 -6.80 6.28
CA ASN A 85 -16.69 -5.82 7.31
C ASN A 85 -17.23 -6.23 8.70
N ALA A 86 -18.41 -6.86 8.75
CA ALA A 86 -18.94 -7.40 10.00
C ALA A 86 -18.12 -8.60 10.55
N ALA A 87 -17.32 -9.25 9.70
CA ALA A 87 -16.52 -10.43 10.07
C ALA A 87 -15.02 -10.12 10.26
N LEU A 88 -14.52 -9.02 9.74
CA LEU A 88 -13.12 -8.59 9.86
C LEU A 88 -12.86 -7.96 11.24
N PRO A 89 -11.62 -8.02 11.73
CA PRO A 89 -11.23 -7.27 12.92
C PRO A 89 -11.13 -5.77 12.63
N GLU A 90 -11.32 -4.96 13.65
CA GLU A 90 -11.10 -3.51 13.61
C GLU A 90 -9.74 -3.14 12.98
N GLY A 91 -9.75 -2.19 12.06
CA GLY A 91 -8.56 -1.74 11.32
C GLY A 91 -8.30 -2.50 10.00
N LEU A 92 -9.13 -3.50 9.68
CA LEU A 92 -9.25 -4.08 8.35
C LEU A 92 -10.66 -3.83 7.82
N ASP A 93 -10.83 -2.78 7.04
CA ASP A 93 -12.11 -2.42 6.46
C ASP A 93 -12.04 -2.57 4.94
N VAL A 94 -12.97 -3.34 4.36
CA VAL A 94 -13.15 -3.39 2.91
C VAL A 94 -13.86 -2.12 2.48
N LEU A 95 -13.15 -1.25 1.78
CA LEU A 95 -13.65 0.02 1.29
C LEU A 95 -14.49 -0.16 0.03
N GLU A 96 -14.09 -1.10 -0.81
CA GLU A 96 -14.72 -1.32 -2.11
C GLU A 96 -14.59 -2.79 -2.54
N ALA A 97 -15.62 -3.25 -3.27
CA ALA A 97 -15.64 -4.54 -3.95
C ALA A 97 -16.11 -4.35 -5.39
N VAL A 98 -15.34 -4.84 -6.37
CA VAL A 98 -15.69 -4.76 -7.80
C VAL A 98 -15.47 -6.10 -8.49
N GLU A 99 -16.26 -6.41 -9.52
CA GLU A 99 -16.01 -7.59 -10.35
C GLU A 99 -14.75 -7.36 -11.20
N ALA A 100 -13.77 -8.25 -11.10
CA ALA A 100 -12.50 -8.14 -11.80
C ALA A 100 -12.69 -8.20 -13.33
N ARG A 101 -12.14 -7.23 -14.03
CA ARG A 101 -12.15 -7.13 -15.49
C ARG A 101 -10.73 -6.94 -16.02
N GLY A 102 -10.43 -7.54 -17.17
CA GLY A 102 -9.13 -7.41 -17.83
C GLY A 102 -7.99 -8.07 -17.06
N GLY A 103 -6.78 -7.54 -17.23
CA GLY A 103 -5.48 -8.06 -16.77
C GLY A 103 -5.30 -8.19 -15.26
N GLY A 104 -4.11 -8.57 -14.85
CA GLY A 104 -3.73 -8.78 -13.46
C GLY A 104 -3.79 -7.47 -12.63
N LEU A 105 -4.24 -7.57 -11.39
CA LEU A 105 -4.29 -6.42 -10.50
C LEU A 105 -2.87 -5.89 -10.19
N ALA A 106 -1.91 -6.80 -10.00
CA ALA A 106 -0.52 -6.42 -9.68
C ALA A 106 0.14 -5.57 -10.78
N GLU A 107 -0.24 -5.79 -12.04
CA GLU A 107 0.28 -5.04 -13.21
C GLU A 107 -0.18 -3.58 -13.22
N ARG A 108 -1.24 -3.26 -12.49
CA ARG A 108 -1.80 -1.91 -12.39
C ARG A 108 -1.20 -1.09 -11.24
N LEU A 109 -0.38 -1.72 -10.38
CA LEU A 109 0.20 -1.08 -9.21
C LEU A 109 1.59 -0.54 -9.56
N GLU A 110 1.63 0.53 -10.37
CA GLU A 110 2.86 1.11 -10.91
C GLU A 110 3.57 2.03 -9.92
N ALA A 111 2.80 2.69 -9.05
CA ALA A 111 3.31 3.58 -8.02
C ALA A 111 2.45 3.59 -6.75
N SER A 112 3.00 4.15 -5.69
CA SER A 112 2.32 4.40 -4.42
C SER A 112 2.50 5.85 -3.99
N LEU A 113 1.44 6.44 -3.42
CA LEU A 113 1.50 7.69 -2.69
C LEU A 113 1.65 7.35 -1.20
N TRP A 114 2.77 7.81 -0.63
CA TRP A 114 3.08 7.68 0.78
C TRP A 114 2.93 9.01 1.49
N GLN A 115 2.36 8.99 2.69
CA GLN A 115 2.48 10.07 3.66
C GLN A 115 3.42 9.63 4.79
N VAL A 116 4.31 10.55 5.19
CA VAL A 116 5.22 10.39 6.33
C VAL A 116 5.04 11.60 7.23
N GLU A 117 4.47 11.36 8.39
CA GLU A 117 4.24 12.38 9.43
C GLU A 117 5.41 12.37 10.40
N PHE A 118 6.09 13.50 10.58
CA PHE A 118 7.26 13.65 11.44
C PHE A 118 6.87 14.30 12.76
N ALA A 119 7.06 13.59 13.87
CA ALA A 119 6.70 14.11 15.19
C ALA A 119 7.61 15.29 15.67
N ASP A 120 8.85 15.30 15.19
CA ASP A 120 9.90 16.19 15.76
C ASP A 120 10.50 17.16 14.72
N LEU A 121 9.93 17.25 13.50
CA LEU A 121 10.43 18.12 12.45
C LEU A 121 9.34 19.07 11.95
N ALA A 122 9.72 20.34 11.74
CA ALA A 122 8.85 21.31 11.09
C ALA A 122 8.94 21.22 9.55
N VAL A 123 8.00 21.85 8.85
CA VAL A 123 8.04 21.95 7.38
C VAL A 123 9.37 22.56 6.91
N SER A 124 9.84 23.62 7.57
CA SER A 124 11.11 24.29 7.27
C SER A 124 12.34 23.40 7.43
N ASP A 125 12.24 22.32 8.21
CA ASP A 125 13.35 21.35 8.37
C ASP A 125 13.31 20.30 7.26
N VAL A 126 12.13 19.88 6.84
CA VAL A 126 11.93 18.77 5.88
C VAL A 126 12.05 19.24 4.43
N GLU A 127 11.55 20.44 4.10
CA GLU A 127 11.54 20.98 2.73
C GLU A 127 12.94 21.02 2.08
N PRO A 128 13.99 21.57 2.73
CA PRO A 128 15.34 21.56 2.14
C PRO A 128 15.91 20.15 1.97
N LEU A 129 15.49 19.19 2.79
CA LEU A 129 15.92 17.79 2.66
C LEU A 129 15.28 17.11 1.45
N ILE A 130 14.00 17.41 1.18
CA ILE A 130 13.31 16.94 -0.03
C ILE A 130 14.02 17.53 -1.27
N ASP A 131 14.25 18.83 -1.30
CA ASP A 131 14.95 19.49 -2.40
C ASP A 131 16.35 18.90 -2.63
N GLY A 132 17.09 18.70 -1.54
CA GLY A 132 18.40 18.06 -1.56
C GLY A 132 18.37 16.62 -2.05
N LEU A 133 17.31 15.85 -1.75
CA LEU A 133 17.09 14.51 -2.26
C LEU A 133 16.74 14.54 -3.75
N LEU A 134 15.78 15.36 -4.15
CA LEU A 134 15.29 15.45 -5.54
C LEU A 134 16.36 16.03 -6.48
N GLY A 135 17.22 16.92 -6.00
CA GLY A 135 18.32 17.50 -6.76
C GLY A 135 19.47 16.52 -7.07
N ARG A 136 19.52 15.35 -6.47
CA ARG A 136 20.56 14.35 -6.72
C ARG A 136 20.23 13.49 -7.95
N ALA A 137 21.24 13.09 -8.69
CA ALA A 137 21.09 12.11 -9.77
C ALA A 137 20.84 10.70 -9.23
N GLN A 138 21.47 10.37 -8.07
CA GLN A 138 21.35 9.08 -7.40
C GLN A 138 21.49 9.27 -5.89
N LEU A 139 20.75 8.52 -5.10
CA LEU A 139 20.95 8.39 -3.68
C LEU A 139 20.57 6.97 -3.23
N THR A 140 21.56 6.25 -2.69
CA THR A 140 21.37 4.89 -2.20
C THR A 140 21.43 4.85 -0.68
N VAL A 141 20.64 3.95 -0.10
CA VAL A 141 20.68 3.62 1.33
C VAL A 141 20.90 2.12 1.53
N GLU A 142 21.43 1.74 2.69
CA GLU A 142 21.55 0.36 3.08
C GLU A 142 20.35 -0.06 3.96
N ARG A 143 19.71 -1.15 3.60
CA ARG A 143 18.64 -1.77 4.39
C ARG A 143 19.07 -3.14 4.88
N LEU A 144 18.93 -3.39 6.19
CA LEU A 144 19.14 -4.71 6.76
C LEU A 144 17.96 -5.62 6.40
N THR A 145 18.26 -6.79 5.86
CA THR A 145 17.29 -7.85 5.54
C THR A 145 17.70 -9.14 6.23
N ARG A 146 16.86 -10.17 6.14
CA ARG A 146 17.22 -11.50 6.68
C ARG A 146 18.46 -12.10 6.01
N ASP A 147 18.67 -11.74 4.74
CA ASP A 147 19.76 -12.26 3.89
C ASP A 147 21.00 -11.35 3.92
N GLY A 148 21.04 -10.35 4.82
CA GLY A 148 22.13 -9.40 4.95
C GLY A 148 21.75 -7.97 4.54
N ARG A 149 22.76 -7.12 4.30
CA ARG A 149 22.57 -5.74 3.86
C ARG A 149 22.21 -5.69 2.37
N ARG A 150 21.27 -4.84 2.02
CA ARG A 150 20.84 -4.60 0.65
C ARG A 150 20.87 -3.10 0.35
N THR A 151 21.53 -2.74 -0.73
CA THR A 151 21.53 -1.37 -1.24
C THR A 151 20.22 -1.11 -2.00
N VAL A 152 19.60 0.03 -1.73
CA VAL A 152 18.35 0.49 -2.37
C VAL A 152 18.61 1.88 -2.92
N ASP A 153 18.41 2.08 -4.24
CA ASP A 153 18.44 3.42 -4.85
C ASP A 153 17.07 4.08 -4.65
N VAL A 154 17.03 4.98 -3.69
CA VAL A 154 15.82 5.69 -3.30
C VAL A 154 15.47 6.77 -4.33
N ARG A 155 16.48 7.52 -4.81
CA ARG A 155 16.25 8.67 -5.69
C ARG A 155 15.60 8.27 -7.01
N SER A 156 16.04 7.16 -7.60
CA SER A 156 15.51 6.68 -8.88
C SER A 156 14.02 6.28 -8.82
N ALA A 157 13.53 5.90 -7.65
CA ALA A 157 12.14 5.49 -7.46
C ALA A 157 11.21 6.66 -7.10
N ILE A 158 11.70 7.75 -6.51
CA ILE A 158 10.89 8.91 -6.14
C ILE A 158 10.60 9.74 -7.39
N LEU A 159 9.31 9.88 -7.74
CA LEU A 159 8.84 10.69 -8.86
C LEU A 159 8.58 12.13 -8.44
N ASN A 160 7.97 12.30 -7.26
CA ASN A 160 7.68 13.59 -6.66
C ASN A 160 7.68 13.44 -5.14
N ALA A 161 8.03 14.53 -4.44
CA ALA A 161 7.85 14.64 -2.99
C ALA A 161 7.62 16.11 -2.63
N SER A 162 6.78 16.33 -1.62
CA SER A 162 6.50 17.63 -1.03
C SER A 162 6.25 17.48 0.46
N VAL A 163 6.29 18.58 1.20
CA VAL A 163 5.92 18.61 2.62
C VAL A 163 4.99 19.77 2.88
N ASP A 164 4.02 19.55 3.73
CA ASP A 164 3.08 20.56 4.20
C ASP A 164 2.67 20.28 5.63
N MET A 165 1.97 21.22 6.25
CA MET A 165 1.29 21.05 7.54
C MET A 165 -0.18 21.43 7.34
N PRO A 166 -1.04 20.45 7.03
CA PRO A 166 -2.46 20.68 6.88
C PRO A 166 -3.06 21.35 8.12
N PRO A 167 -4.12 22.15 7.99
CA PRO A 167 -4.70 22.92 9.11
C PRO A 167 -5.08 22.08 10.33
N ASP A 168 -5.44 20.80 10.11
CA ASP A 168 -5.83 19.86 11.16
C ASP A 168 -4.68 18.93 11.60
N ALA A 169 -3.46 19.11 11.08
CA ALA A 169 -2.31 18.32 11.44
C ALA A 169 -1.51 18.98 12.57
N GLU A 170 -1.03 18.15 13.51
CA GLU A 170 -0.13 18.61 14.57
C GLU A 170 1.35 18.65 14.13
N HIS A 171 1.66 17.98 13.03
CA HIS A 171 3.03 17.75 12.56
C HIS A 171 3.18 17.95 11.05
N ALA A 172 4.41 18.15 10.61
CA ALA A 172 4.74 18.19 9.19
C ALA A 172 4.48 16.83 8.52
N ILE A 173 3.76 16.83 7.40
CA ILE A 173 3.45 15.65 6.61
C ILE A 173 4.16 15.76 5.26
N MET A 174 5.09 14.85 5.01
CA MET A 174 5.67 14.67 3.68
C MET A 174 4.81 13.73 2.87
N GLU A 175 4.49 14.11 1.65
CA GLU A 175 3.94 13.22 0.62
C GLU A 175 5.03 12.83 -0.37
N ALA A 176 5.04 11.57 -0.79
CA ALA A 176 5.97 11.09 -1.79
C ALA A 176 5.29 10.11 -2.75
N VAL A 177 5.37 10.38 -4.04
CA VAL A 177 4.99 9.44 -5.10
C VAL A 177 6.20 8.58 -5.44
N VAL A 178 6.07 7.28 -5.21
CA VAL A 178 7.16 6.32 -5.37
C VAL A 178 6.77 5.26 -6.40
N ARG A 179 7.55 5.14 -7.47
CA ARG A 179 7.38 4.11 -8.49
C ARG A 179 7.67 2.72 -7.92
N GLN A 180 6.92 1.74 -8.37
CA GLN A 180 7.22 0.34 -8.07
C GLN A 180 8.58 -0.05 -8.69
N ALA A 181 9.49 -0.54 -7.85
CA ALA A 181 10.84 -0.92 -8.23
C ALA A 181 11.24 -2.26 -7.61
N THR A 182 12.34 -2.81 -8.05
CA THR A 182 12.95 -4.01 -7.46
C THR A 182 14.40 -3.73 -7.12
N PRO A 183 14.76 -3.63 -5.83
CA PRO A 183 13.91 -3.76 -4.65
C PRO A 183 12.94 -2.60 -4.48
N ALA A 184 11.75 -2.87 -3.91
CA ALA A 184 10.78 -1.83 -3.62
C ALA A 184 11.32 -0.85 -2.57
N VAL A 185 11.18 0.46 -2.85
CA VAL A 185 11.50 1.54 -1.89
C VAL A 185 10.36 1.64 -0.88
N ARG A 186 10.71 1.75 0.40
CA ARG A 186 9.79 1.82 1.54
C ARG A 186 9.89 3.19 2.21
N PRO A 187 8.91 3.61 3.01
CA PRO A 187 9.01 4.84 3.78
C PRO A 187 10.31 4.95 4.62
N ASP A 188 10.73 3.85 5.26
CA ASP A 188 11.97 3.81 6.03
C ASP A 188 13.22 4.13 5.17
N ASP A 189 13.24 3.68 3.92
CA ASP A 189 14.33 3.98 2.98
C ASP A 189 14.32 5.48 2.60
N ILE A 190 13.13 6.08 2.45
CA ILE A 190 12.97 7.51 2.16
C ILE A 190 13.49 8.33 3.33
N VAL A 191 13.06 8.01 4.55
CA VAL A 191 13.54 8.69 5.76
C VAL A 191 15.05 8.53 5.92
N ALA A 192 15.59 7.34 5.66
CA ALA A 192 17.05 7.13 5.66
C ALA A 192 17.76 7.99 4.61
N ALA A 193 17.18 8.17 3.43
CA ALA A 193 17.72 9.03 2.39
C ALA A 193 17.72 10.52 2.80
N LEU A 194 16.64 11.01 3.42
CA LEU A 194 16.57 12.37 3.97
C LEU A 194 17.64 12.58 5.05
N ARG A 195 17.89 11.61 5.92
CA ARG A 195 18.96 11.66 6.93
C ARG A 195 20.35 11.74 6.31
N VAL A 196 20.59 11.05 5.19
CA VAL A 196 21.83 11.17 4.42
C VAL A 196 21.97 12.57 3.83
N VAL A 197 20.88 13.17 3.33
CA VAL A 197 20.87 14.56 2.85
C VAL A 197 21.20 15.55 3.98
N ALA A 198 20.66 15.31 5.17
CA ALA A 198 20.94 16.09 6.38
C ALA A 198 22.37 15.93 6.91
N GLY A 199 23.19 15.06 6.32
CA GLY A 199 24.56 14.79 6.79
C GLY A 199 24.62 14.06 8.13
N LEU A 200 23.54 13.40 8.55
CA LEU A 200 23.49 12.66 9.82
C LEU A 200 24.25 11.34 9.73
N ALA A 201 25.06 11.07 10.76
CA ALA A 201 25.70 9.78 10.90
C ALA A 201 24.66 8.65 11.07
N HIS A 202 25.04 7.43 10.69
CA HIS A 202 24.15 6.27 10.76
C HIS A 202 23.65 5.98 12.19
N ASP A 203 24.48 6.25 13.20
CA ASP A 203 24.24 6.07 14.62
C ASP A 203 23.58 7.28 15.31
N ALA A 204 23.35 8.38 14.58
CA ALA A 204 22.61 9.52 15.11
C ALA A 204 21.18 9.14 15.52
N PRO A 205 20.58 9.83 16.51
CA PRO A 205 19.20 9.56 16.94
C PRO A 205 18.23 9.47 15.76
N GLN A 206 17.34 8.50 15.80
CA GLN A 206 16.35 8.32 14.74
C GLN A 206 15.24 9.37 14.88
N TRP A 207 14.74 9.90 13.78
CA TRP A 207 13.55 10.73 13.77
C TRP A 207 12.33 9.87 14.10
N SER A 208 11.41 10.44 14.90
CA SER A 208 10.11 9.83 15.16
C SER A 208 9.15 10.17 14.02
N TYR A 209 8.58 9.15 13.38
CA TYR A 209 7.63 9.35 12.29
C TYR A 209 6.62 8.22 12.22
N GLN A 210 5.49 8.51 11.58
CA GLN A 210 4.53 7.52 11.16
C GLN A 210 4.39 7.55 9.64
N ALA A 211 4.18 6.38 9.04
CA ALA A 211 4.01 6.28 7.61
C ALA A 211 2.69 5.61 7.24
N MET A 212 2.05 6.12 6.20
CA MET A 212 0.81 5.60 5.66
C MET A 212 0.86 5.56 4.14
N ARG A 213 0.36 4.48 3.53
CA ARG A 213 0.08 4.45 2.10
C ARG A 213 -1.33 4.95 1.83
N VAL A 214 -1.44 6.09 1.16
CA VAL A 214 -2.71 6.74 0.83
C VAL A 214 -3.32 6.15 -0.43
N ALA A 215 -2.50 5.94 -1.46
CA ALA A 215 -2.92 5.38 -2.73
C ALA A 215 -1.87 4.43 -3.29
N GLN A 216 -2.31 3.50 -4.13
CA GLN A 216 -1.47 2.65 -4.96
C GLN A 216 -2.22 2.35 -6.26
N GLY A 217 -1.56 2.52 -7.40
CA GLY A 217 -2.23 2.31 -8.68
C GLY A 217 -1.37 2.69 -9.88
N PRO A 218 -1.98 2.84 -11.06
CA PRO A 218 -1.30 3.30 -12.26
C PRO A 218 -0.87 4.76 -12.11
N LEU A 219 0.16 5.14 -12.84
CA LEU A 219 0.56 6.53 -12.99
C LEU A 219 -0.23 7.15 -14.14
N ASP A 220 -0.77 8.34 -13.91
CA ASP A 220 -1.32 9.15 -14.99
C ASP A 220 -0.25 10.05 -15.63
N ASP A 221 -0.63 10.79 -16.68
CA ASP A 221 0.28 11.67 -17.43
C ASP A 221 0.81 12.84 -16.57
N SER A 222 0.16 13.18 -15.47
CA SER A 222 0.62 14.19 -14.50
C SER A 222 1.61 13.63 -13.47
N GLY A 223 1.79 12.31 -13.42
CA GLY A 223 2.58 11.62 -12.41
C GLY A 223 1.82 11.37 -11.11
N ALA A 224 0.52 11.58 -11.08
CA ALA A 224 -0.31 11.24 -9.93
C ALA A 224 -0.66 9.74 -9.93
N VAL A 225 -0.93 9.21 -8.73
CA VAL A 225 -1.31 7.80 -8.54
C VAL A 225 -2.81 7.65 -8.74
N GLY A 226 -3.18 6.98 -9.82
CA GLY A 226 -4.57 6.70 -10.16
C GLY A 226 -5.16 5.51 -9.39
N ASP A 227 -6.43 5.23 -9.68
CA ASP A 227 -7.16 4.14 -9.04
C ASP A 227 -7.06 2.84 -9.87
N PRO A 228 -6.48 1.76 -9.32
CA PRO A 228 -6.30 0.51 -10.05
C PRO A 228 -7.61 -0.24 -10.32
N LEU A 229 -8.71 0.13 -9.64
CA LEU A 229 -10.04 -0.48 -9.84
C LEU A 229 -10.93 0.30 -10.81
N ALA A 230 -10.50 1.45 -11.32
CA ALA A 230 -11.30 2.32 -12.19
C ALA A 230 -11.86 1.57 -13.42
N THR A 231 -11.04 0.77 -14.08
CA THR A 231 -11.45 -0.01 -15.26
C THR A 231 -12.44 -1.15 -14.93
N ASP A 232 -12.43 -1.62 -13.69
CA ASP A 232 -13.33 -2.69 -13.24
C ASP A 232 -14.76 -2.17 -12.97
N ARG A 233 -14.91 -0.86 -12.66
CA ARG A 233 -16.20 -0.19 -12.45
C ARG A 233 -16.95 0.10 -13.74
N LEU A 234 -16.25 0.18 -14.85
CA LEU A 234 -16.87 0.50 -16.14
C LEU A 234 -17.90 -0.58 -16.49
N ARG A 235 -19.20 -0.24 -16.47
CA ARG A 235 -20.25 -1.10 -17.02
C ARG A 235 -19.97 -1.30 -18.51
N ARG A 236 -20.00 -2.56 -18.98
CA ARG A 236 -20.17 -2.76 -20.42
C ARG A 236 -21.49 -2.08 -20.79
N VAL A 237 -21.41 -1.04 -21.61
CA VAL A 237 -22.56 -0.60 -22.36
C VAL A 237 -22.85 -1.77 -23.31
N THR A 238 -23.84 -2.60 -22.97
CA THR A 238 -24.39 -3.60 -23.87
C THR A 238 -25.10 -2.82 -24.97
N SER A 239 -24.47 -2.77 -26.15
CA SER A 239 -25.11 -2.38 -27.41
C SER A 239 -26.14 -3.40 -27.78
#